data_d01762affd6a3a1e13c628f84013f9d8
#
_entry.id   d01762affd6a3a1e13c628f84013f9d8
#
_cell.length_a   1.000
_cell.length_b   1.000
_cell.length_c   1.000
_cell.angle_alpha   90.00
_cell.angle_beta   90.00
_cell.angle_gamma   90.00
#
_symmetry.space_group_name_H-M   'P 1'
#
loop_
_entity.id
_entity.type
_entity.pdbx_description
1 polymer ?
#
loop_
_entity_poly.entity_id
_entity_poly.type
_entity_poly.pdbx_seq_one_letter_code
_entity_poly.pdbx_strand_id
1 'polypeptide(L)'
;MTAFLLKGIFQKEELQSSTSQTDWNSTPQESDGTMIYGEAQDSDGHTQPVASYEFQTSPPYVVALDAGHGGSDVGAEGVIQEVELTERTVDELFALLEQDPNYTPVRCRENGENATSGERALKAAEAKASLLLSIHGNSDPYSEDSYGFECYPQPPGRVHHESALSFAQVIASQFGEAGQRLRGENGVRYIYYQGSEETGYEKQVVEISDDSVHEEETFGLLEKASCPAVLAEQCFVTSPSDVSAWGSETGCQAAAECYYRAICAFFGTTPTV
;
A
#
# COMPACT_ATOMS: atom_id res chain seq x y z
N MET A 1 -33.22 24.23 2.24
CA MET A 1 -32.24 23.20 2.59
C MET A 1 -31.54 22.82 1.31
N THR A 2 -30.37 23.38 1.07
CA THR A 2 -29.61 23.22 -0.19
C THR A 2 -28.41 22.36 0.18
N ALA A 3 -28.38 21.15 -0.34
CA ALA A 3 -27.24 20.24 -0.19
C ALA A 3 -26.06 20.80 -1.01
N PHE A 4 -24.99 21.19 -0.35
CA PHE A 4 -23.74 21.52 -0.98
C PHE A 4 -22.98 20.21 -1.26
N LEU A 5 -22.93 19.83 -2.54
CA LEU A 5 -22.03 18.80 -3.05
C LEU A 5 -20.59 19.32 -2.99
N LEU A 6 -19.80 18.71 -2.14
CA LEU A 6 -18.36 18.94 -2.05
C LEU A 6 -17.66 18.19 -3.20
N LYS A 7 -17.20 18.95 -4.20
CA LYS A 7 -16.28 18.44 -5.22
C LYS A 7 -14.86 18.58 -4.69
N GLY A 8 -14.36 17.51 -4.09
CA GLY A 8 -12.93 17.34 -3.91
C GLY A 8 -12.31 16.97 -5.26
N ILE A 9 -11.58 17.90 -5.88
CA ILE A 9 -10.80 17.62 -7.09
C ILE A 9 -9.53 16.94 -6.62
N PHE A 10 -9.54 15.61 -6.58
CA PHE A 10 -8.31 14.85 -6.52
C PHE A 10 -7.84 14.63 -7.96
N GLN A 11 -6.64 15.10 -8.27
CA GLN A 11 -6.00 14.73 -9.53
C GLN A 11 -5.77 13.23 -9.51
N LYS A 12 -6.45 12.52 -10.43
CA LYS A 12 -6.11 11.15 -10.77
C LYS A 12 -4.70 11.21 -11.36
N GLU A 13 -3.76 10.44 -10.84
CA GLU A 13 -2.52 10.18 -11.56
C GLU A 13 -2.88 9.73 -12.97
N GLU A 14 -2.41 10.46 -13.96
CA GLU A 14 -2.79 10.25 -15.36
C GLU A 14 -2.52 8.82 -15.78
N LEU A 15 -3.58 8.09 -16.12
CA LEU A 15 -3.49 6.93 -17.00
C LEU A 15 -3.15 7.46 -18.41
N GLN A 16 -1.88 7.78 -18.66
CA GLN A 16 -1.41 7.90 -20.03
C GLN A 16 -1.36 6.49 -20.61
N SER A 17 -2.36 6.15 -21.40
CA SER A 17 -2.33 5.02 -22.31
C SER A 17 -1.28 5.29 -23.39
N SER A 18 -0.02 5.02 -23.13
CA SER A 18 0.95 4.79 -24.17
C SER A 18 0.84 3.33 -24.61
N THR A 19 0.12 3.09 -25.70
CA THR A 19 0.24 1.85 -26.46
C THR A 19 1.64 1.81 -27.07
N SER A 20 2.61 1.33 -26.31
CA SER A 20 3.84 0.77 -26.84
C SER A 20 3.79 -0.73 -26.61
N GLN A 21 3.53 -1.46 -27.71
CA GLN A 21 3.83 -2.89 -27.76
C GLN A 21 5.32 -3.06 -27.44
N THR A 22 5.62 -3.53 -26.25
CA THR A 22 6.94 -4.08 -25.92
C THR A 22 6.87 -5.58 -26.18
N ASP A 23 7.63 -6.02 -27.20
CA ASP A 23 7.89 -7.41 -27.50
C ASP A 23 8.55 -8.11 -26.29
N TRP A 24 7.80 -8.96 -25.63
CA TRP A 24 8.27 -9.84 -24.55
C TRP A 24 8.87 -11.12 -25.11
N ASN A 25 9.92 -11.01 -25.94
CA ASN A 25 10.69 -12.15 -26.42
C ASN A 25 12.15 -12.02 -25.95
N SER A 26 12.38 -12.19 -24.64
CA SER A 26 13.70 -12.50 -24.11
C SER A 26 13.56 -13.65 -23.11
N THR A 27 14.14 -14.78 -23.48
CA THR A 27 14.30 -15.97 -22.64
C THR A 27 14.99 -15.60 -21.33
N PRO A 28 14.39 -15.90 -20.14
CA PRO A 28 15.06 -15.72 -18.86
C PRO A 28 16.16 -16.77 -18.69
N GLN A 29 17.35 -16.34 -18.25
CA GLN A 29 18.36 -17.24 -17.71
C GLN A 29 17.89 -17.80 -16.37
N GLU A 30 18.05 -19.12 -16.22
CA GLU A 30 17.73 -19.85 -15.00
C GLU A 30 18.50 -19.32 -13.78
N SER A 31 17.76 -18.90 -12.74
CA SER A 31 18.21 -18.88 -11.35
C SER A 31 17.05 -19.33 -10.47
N ASP A 32 17.19 -20.52 -9.97
CA ASP A 32 16.56 -21.22 -8.83
C ASP A 32 15.22 -20.67 -8.27
N GLY A 33 14.21 -20.63 -9.10
CA GLY A 33 12.81 -20.39 -8.72
C GLY A 33 11.93 -21.06 -9.76
N THR A 34 11.17 -22.08 -9.35
CA THR A 34 10.26 -22.80 -10.23
C THR A 34 9.11 -21.87 -10.60
N MET A 35 8.98 -21.53 -11.88
CA MET A 35 7.79 -20.85 -12.40
C MET A 35 6.65 -21.88 -12.52
N ILE A 36 5.57 -21.66 -11.80
CA ILE A 36 4.32 -22.38 -12.01
C ILE A 36 3.45 -21.54 -12.94
N TYR A 37 3.04 -22.12 -14.05
CA TYR A 37 2.11 -21.48 -14.98
C TYR A 37 0.69 -21.83 -14.56
N GLY A 38 -0.10 -20.84 -14.16
CA GLY A 38 -1.54 -20.95 -14.07
C GLY A 38 -2.18 -20.62 -15.41
N GLU A 39 -3.37 -21.10 -15.65
CA GLU A 39 -4.16 -20.78 -16.84
C GLU A 39 -5.28 -19.81 -16.46
N ALA A 40 -5.31 -18.62 -17.08
CA ALA A 40 -6.44 -17.72 -17.02
C ALA A 40 -7.12 -17.67 -18.40
N GLN A 41 -8.45 -17.64 -18.42
CA GLN A 41 -9.22 -17.46 -19.66
C GLN A 41 -9.51 -15.99 -19.86
N ASP A 42 -9.24 -15.46 -21.05
CA ASP A 42 -9.68 -14.15 -21.47
C ASP A 42 -11.20 -14.14 -21.80
N SER A 43 -11.75 -12.95 -22.05
CA SER A 43 -13.16 -12.77 -22.39
C SER A 43 -13.62 -13.55 -23.63
N ASP A 44 -12.69 -14.01 -24.45
CA ASP A 44 -12.93 -14.76 -25.69
C ASP A 44 -12.71 -16.27 -25.49
N GLY A 45 -12.41 -16.71 -24.26
CA GLY A 45 -12.23 -18.11 -23.91
C GLY A 45 -10.85 -18.69 -24.27
N HIS A 46 -9.87 -17.84 -24.62
CA HIS A 46 -8.50 -18.28 -24.86
C HIS A 46 -7.74 -18.36 -23.54
N THR A 47 -7.10 -19.50 -23.32
CA THR A 47 -6.24 -19.73 -22.16
C THR A 47 -4.90 -19.03 -22.37
N GLN A 48 -4.59 -18.08 -21.52
CA GLN A 48 -3.28 -17.40 -21.48
C GLN A 48 -2.48 -17.91 -20.27
N PRO A 49 -1.20 -18.21 -20.44
CA PRO A 49 -0.35 -18.56 -19.31
C PRO A 49 -0.16 -17.33 -18.42
N VAL A 50 -0.64 -17.39 -17.18
CA VAL A 50 -0.35 -16.40 -16.16
C VAL A 50 0.88 -16.88 -15.40
N ALA A 51 1.95 -16.09 -15.43
CA ALA A 51 3.11 -16.37 -14.60
C ALA A 51 2.72 -16.11 -13.14
N SER A 52 2.48 -17.16 -12.37
CA SER A 52 2.39 -17.05 -10.92
C SER A 52 3.82 -17.14 -10.37
N TYR A 53 4.25 -16.07 -9.69
CA TYR A 53 5.47 -16.14 -8.91
C TYR A 53 5.17 -16.92 -7.63
N GLU A 54 5.90 -18.01 -7.39
CA GLU A 54 5.91 -18.60 -6.05
C GLU A 54 6.58 -17.60 -5.10
N PHE A 55 5.82 -17.18 -4.09
CA PHE A 55 6.38 -16.37 -3.02
C PHE A 55 7.49 -17.16 -2.32
N GLN A 56 8.52 -16.43 -1.90
CA GLN A 56 9.59 -16.99 -1.10
C GLN A 56 8.99 -17.62 0.16
N THR A 57 9.21 -18.92 0.35
CA THR A 57 8.67 -19.68 1.49
C THR A 57 9.62 -19.71 2.68
N SER A 58 10.78 -19.09 2.55
CA SER A 58 11.81 -19.04 3.58
C SER A 58 12.60 -17.73 3.51
N PRO A 59 13.13 -17.23 4.65
CA PRO A 59 13.95 -16.02 4.68
C PRO A 59 15.24 -16.15 3.85
N PRO A 60 15.84 -15.02 3.42
CA PRO A 60 15.35 -13.66 3.68
C PRO A 60 14.17 -13.29 2.77
N TYR A 61 13.08 -12.78 3.35
CA TYR A 61 11.91 -12.32 2.59
C TYR A 61 12.16 -10.92 2.03
N VAL A 62 11.82 -10.72 0.75
CA VAL A 62 11.89 -9.39 0.13
C VAL A 62 10.64 -8.59 0.49
N VAL A 63 10.82 -7.44 1.14
CA VAL A 63 9.74 -6.53 1.53
C VAL A 63 9.88 -5.22 0.77
N ALA A 64 8.93 -4.92 -0.10
CA ALA A 64 8.87 -3.65 -0.81
C ALA A 64 8.21 -2.59 0.06
N LEU A 65 8.91 -1.47 0.26
CA LEU A 65 8.46 -0.33 1.02
C LEU A 65 8.21 0.85 0.08
N ASP A 66 7.01 1.36 0.12
CA ASP A 66 6.59 2.51 -0.66
C ASP A 66 6.29 3.69 0.25
N ALA A 67 7.05 4.77 0.11
CA ALA A 67 6.72 6.05 0.69
C ALA A 67 5.76 6.77 -0.27
N GLY A 68 4.53 7.01 0.15
CA GLY A 68 3.53 7.73 -0.65
C GLY A 68 4.04 9.08 -1.14
N HIS A 69 3.51 9.58 -2.25
CA HIS A 69 3.89 10.86 -2.86
C HIS A 69 5.38 10.92 -3.28
N GLY A 70 5.99 12.09 -3.31
CA GLY A 70 7.42 12.27 -3.60
C GLY A 70 7.70 13.30 -4.69
N GLY A 71 8.92 13.82 -4.70
CA GLY A 71 9.35 14.84 -5.63
C GLY A 71 8.52 16.11 -5.56
N SER A 72 7.80 16.46 -6.64
CA SER A 72 6.91 17.62 -6.67
C SER A 72 5.52 17.37 -6.07
N ASP A 73 5.16 16.12 -5.83
CA ASP A 73 3.93 15.72 -5.14
C ASP A 73 4.20 15.61 -3.65
N VAL A 74 3.74 16.58 -2.88
CA VAL A 74 3.93 16.62 -1.42
C VAL A 74 2.81 15.90 -0.66
N GLY A 75 1.79 15.40 -1.36
CA GLY A 75 0.60 14.83 -0.75
C GLY A 75 -0.25 15.88 -0.03
N ALA A 76 -0.95 15.47 1.01
CA ALA A 76 -1.73 16.37 1.83
C ALA A 76 -0.83 17.31 2.63
N GLU A 77 -1.28 18.58 2.74
CA GLU A 77 -0.62 19.61 3.53
C GLU A 77 -1.44 19.89 4.81
N GLY A 78 -0.81 19.81 5.95
CA GLY A 78 -1.43 20.04 7.25
C GLY A 78 -0.43 20.59 8.26
N VAL A 79 -0.34 19.96 9.43
CA VAL A 79 0.70 20.27 10.43
C VAL A 79 2.08 19.94 9.91
N ILE A 80 2.15 18.89 9.10
CA ILE A 80 3.32 18.49 8.30
C ILE A 80 2.85 18.18 6.88
N GLN A 81 3.77 18.11 5.91
CA GLN A 81 3.48 17.57 4.60
C GLN A 81 3.47 16.03 4.66
N GLU A 82 2.55 15.41 3.94
CA GLU A 82 2.42 13.95 3.94
C GLU A 82 3.71 13.25 3.51
N VAL A 83 4.40 13.77 2.50
CA VAL A 83 5.68 13.23 2.02
C VAL A 83 6.76 13.19 3.11
N GLU A 84 6.78 14.16 4.03
CA GLU A 84 7.74 14.16 5.15
C GLU A 84 7.48 13.01 6.12
N LEU A 85 6.21 12.71 6.39
CA LEU A 85 5.80 11.59 7.22
C LEU A 85 6.18 10.26 6.56
N THR A 86 5.82 10.11 5.27
CA THR A 86 5.98 8.83 4.56
C THR A 86 7.44 8.48 4.38
N GLU A 87 8.28 9.44 3.95
CA GLU A 87 9.72 9.23 3.78
C GLU A 87 10.41 8.90 5.11
N ARG A 88 10.08 9.65 6.17
CA ARG A 88 10.66 9.41 7.51
C ARG A 88 10.29 8.02 8.04
N THR A 89 9.02 7.63 7.96
CA THR A 89 8.60 6.32 8.45
C THR A 89 9.20 5.17 7.65
N VAL A 90 9.28 5.31 6.32
CA VAL A 90 9.93 4.31 5.47
C VAL A 90 11.42 4.21 5.76
N ASP A 91 12.12 5.32 6.02
CA ASP A 91 13.54 5.32 6.40
C ASP A 91 13.78 4.52 7.68
N GLU A 92 12.98 4.76 8.72
CA GLU A 92 13.07 4.05 10.01
C GLU A 92 12.75 2.55 9.83
N LEU A 93 11.68 2.22 9.12
CA LEU A 93 11.29 0.83 8.87
C LEU A 93 12.33 0.09 8.00
N PHE A 94 12.89 0.75 7.00
CA PHE A 94 13.94 0.20 6.16
C PHE A 94 15.15 -0.17 7.00
N ALA A 95 15.57 0.73 7.90
CA ALA A 95 16.70 0.48 8.79
C ALA A 95 16.48 -0.69 9.76
N LEU A 96 15.25 -0.87 10.27
CA LEU A 96 14.89 -2.03 11.11
C LEU A 96 14.98 -3.34 10.31
N LEU A 97 14.39 -3.37 9.11
CA LEU A 97 14.40 -4.56 8.26
C LEU A 97 15.80 -4.91 7.74
N GLU A 98 16.64 -3.90 7.43
CA GLU A 98 18.02 -4.12 6.98
C GLU A 98 18.89 -4.77 8.07
N GLN A 99 18.58 -4.52 9.34
CA GLN A 99 19.30 -5.12 10.48
C GLN A 99 18.81 -6.55 10.80
N ASP A 100 17.66 -6.96 10.31
CA ASP A 100 17.11 -8.29 10.56
C ASP A 100 17.44 -9.24 9.39
N PRO A 101 18.23 -10.32 9.62
CA PRO A 101 18.65 -11.24 8.56
C PRO A 101 17.50 -12.01 7.92
N ASN A 102 16.29 -11.93 8.48
CA ASN A 102 15.10 -12.54 7.87
C ASN A 102 14.54 -11.73 6.69
N TYR A 103 15.02 -10.49 6.45
CA TYR A 103 14.45 -9.60 5.46
C TYR A 103 15.47 -8.97 4.52
N THR A 104 14.99 -8.61 3.34
CA THR A 104 15.67 -7.76 2.37
C THR A 104 14.72 -6.64 1.98
N PRO A 105 14.80 -5.45 2.62
CA PRO A 105 13.95 -4.34 2.27
C PRO A 105 14.33 -3.74 0.92
N VAL A 106 13.34 -3.30 0.13
CA VAL A 106 13.52 -2.61 -1.15
C VAL A 106 12.63 -1.38 -1.17
N ARG A 107 13.14 -0.26 -1.66
CA ARG A 107 12.33 0.95 -1.84
C ARG A 107 11.64 0.92 -3.19
N CYS A 108 10.35 1.28 -3.22
CA CYS A 108 9.61 1.48 -4.47
C CYS A 108 10.00 2.79 -5.18
N ARG A 109 10.50 3.77 -4.44
CA ARG A 109 11.14 4.99 -4.91
C ARG A 109 12.18 5.49 -3.90
N GLU A 110 13.14 6.26 -4.33
CA GLU A 110 14.05 6.97 -3.43
C GLU A 110 13.40 8.25 -2.87
N ASN A 111 13.92 8.75 -1.74
CA ASN A 111 13.43 10.00 -1.16
C ASN A 111 13.61 11.17 -2.16
N GLY A 112 12.57 12.01 -2.27
CA GLY A 112 12.54 13.13 -3.20
C GLY A 112 12.29 12.76 -4.66
N GLU A 113 12.15 11.49 -5.02
CA GLU A 113 11.79 11.07 -6.37
C GLU A 113 10.27 11.08 -6.60
N ASN A 114 9.85 11.47 -7.81
CA ASN A 114 8.51 11.18 -8.30
C ASN A 114 8.47 9.76 -8.85
N ALA A 115 7.42 9.02 -8.51
CA ALA A 115 7.14 7.73 -9.13
C ALA A 115 5.62 7.51 -9.21
N THR A 116 5.16 7.05 -10.35
CA THR A 116 3.77 6.63 -10.55
C THR A 116 3.48 5.32 -9.81
N SER A 117 2.20 5.03 -9.54
CA SER A 117 1.80 3.75 -8.95
C SER A 117 2.28 2.54 -9.77
N GLY A 118 2.37 2.68 -11.10
CA GLY A 118 2.91 1.65 -11.97
C GLY A 118 4.41 1.40 -11.79
N GLU A 119 5.20 2.47 -11.70
CA GLU A 119 6.66 2.38 -11.47
C GLU A 119 6.97 1.80 -10.10
N ARG A 120 6.22 2.17 -9.06
CA ARG A 120 6.34 1.61 -7.70
C ARG A 120 6.03 0.11 -7.68
N ALA A 121 4.92 -0.30 -8.30
CA ALA A 121 4.55 -1.71 -8.43
C ALA A 121 5.59 -2.51 -9.24
N LEU A 122 6.13 -1.91 -10.31
CA LEU A 122 7.19 -2.53 -11.12
C LEU A 122 8.47 -2.75 -10.30
N LYS A 123 8.89 -1.78 -9.47
CA LYS A 123 10.04 -1.94 -8.57
C LYS A 123 9.87 -3.12 -7.62
N ALA A 124 8.68 -3.24 -7.01
CA ALA A 124 8.37 -4.39 -6.15
C ALA A 124 8.41 -5.71 -6.91
N ALA A 125 7.86 -5.74 -8.14
CA ALA A 125 7.86 -6.93 -8.99
C ALA A 125 9.27 -7.34 -9.44
N GLU A 126 10.10 -6.39 -9.90
CA GLU A 126 11.50 -6.62 -10.28
C GLU A 126 12.33 -7.18 -9.14
N ALA A 127 12.08 -6.70 -7.91
CA ALA A 127 12.71 -7.20 -6.71
C ALA A 127 12.16 -8.57 -6.26
N LYS A 128 11.11 -9.09 -6.90
CA LYS A 128 10.38 -10.30 -6.49
C LYS A 128 9.88 -10.18 -5.04
N ALA A 129 9.29 -9.04 -4.70
CA ALA A 129 8.82 -8.79 -3.36
C ALA A 129 7.76 -9.82 -2.93
N SER A 130 7.89 -10.32 -1.71
CA SER A 130 6.91 -11.20 -1.07
C SER A 130 5.79 -10.43 -0.39
N LEU A 131 6.00 -9.12 -0.19
CA LEU A 131 5.06 -8.20 0.44
C LEU A 131 5.35 -6.77 -0.01
N LEU A 132 4.30 -5.97 -0.20
CA LEU A 132 4.39 -4.54 -0.44
C LEU A 132 3.61 -3.77 0.63
N LEU A 133 4.26 -2.83 1.28
CA LEU A 133 3.64 -1.88 2.21
C LEU A 133 3.84 -0.46 1.70
N SER A 134 2.72 0.21 1.40
CA SER A 134 2.68 1.63 1.05
C SER A 134 2.25 2.45 2.26
N ILE A 135 3.04 3.43 2.65
CA ILE A 135 2.80 4.28 3.82
C ILE A 135 2.35 5.65 3.35
N HIS A 136 1.23 6.11 3.88
CA HIS A 136 0.57 7.38 3.62
C HIS A 136 0.17 8.08 4.91
N GLY A 137 -0.28 9.31 4.77
CA GLY A 137 -0.86 10.11 5.85
C GLY A 137 -2.23 10.65 5.45
N ASN A 138 -3.24 10.31 6.22
CA ASN A 138 -4.60 10.75 6.00
C ASN A 138 -4.75 12.27 6.19
N SER A 139 -5.81 12.83 5.64
CA SER A 139 -6.12 14.24 5.81
C SER A 139 -7.62 14.49 5.89
N ASP A 140 -7.99 15.50 6.68
CA ASP A 140 -9.34 16.05 6.69
C ASP A 140 -9.24 17.59 6.62
N PRO A 141 -9.46 18.17 5.43
CA PRO A 141 -9.33 19.63 5.25
C PRO A 141 -10.42 20.43 5.96
N TYR A 142 -11.42 19.76 6.56
CA TYR A 142 -12.56 20.39 7.21
C TYR A 142 -12.54 20.27 8.73
N SER A 143 -11.67 19.41 9.28
CA SER A 143 -11.62 19.16 10.72
C SER A 143 -10.22 18.72 11.17
N GLU A 144 -9.67 19.45 12.13
CA GLU A 144 -8.45 19.03 12.84
C GLU A 144 -8.72 17.96 13.91
N ASP A 145 -10.00 17.64 14.17
CA ASP A 145 -10.42 16.64 15.14
C ASP A 145 -10.43 15.21 14.55
N SER A 146 -10.23 15.07 13.24
CA SER A 146 -10.08 13.76 12.61
C SER A 146 -8.73 13.16 12.95
N TYR A 147 -8.71 11.91 13.45
CA TYR A 147 -7.49 11.20 13.84
C TYR A 147 -7.67 9.68 13.79
N GLY A 148 -6.54 8.98 13.84
CA GLY A 148 -6.48 7.53 13.94
C GLY A 148 -5.93 6.87 12.69
N PHE A 149 -5.58 5.60 12.87
CA PHE A 149 -5.02 4.72 11.86
C PHE A 149 -6.11 4.01 11.06
N GLU A 150 -5.88 3.85 9.77
CA GLU A 150 -6.63 2.93 8.92
C GLU A 150 -5.71 2.38 7.81
N CYS A 151 -6.02 1.20 7.30
CA CYS A 151 -5.28 0.64 6.18
C CYS A 151 -6.21 -0.09 5.21
N TYR A 152 -5.72 -0.22 3.99
CA TYR A 152 -6.46 -0.72 2.85
C TYR A 152 -5.68 -1.86 2.20
N PRO A 153 -6.07 -3.12 2.40
CA PRO A 153 -5.53 -4.24 1.65
C PRO A 153 -6.12 -4.30 0.23
N GLN A 154 -5.52 -5.11 -0.62
CA GLN A 154 -6.16 -5.51 -1.88
C GLN A 154 -7.55 -6.09 -1.57
N PRO A 155 -8.64 -5.56 -2.19
CA PRO A 155 -10.00 -5.91 -1.83
C PRO A 155 -10.44 -7.27 -2.37
N PRO A 156 -11.64 -7.77 -1.96
CA PRO A 156 -12.22 -9.00 -2.49
C PRO A 156 -12.21 -9.07 -4.02
N GLY A 157 -11.91 -10.26 -4.55
CA GLY A 157 -11.79 -10.50 -5.99
C GLY A 157 -10.38 -10.28 -6.56
N ARG A 158 -9.45 -9.67 -5.82
CA ARG A 158 -8.04 -9.56 -6.22
C ARG A 158 -7.24 -10.79 -5.79
N VAL A 159 -6.25 -11.16 -6.61
CA VAL A 159 -5.49 -12.43 -6.46
C VAL A 159 -4.85 -12.59 -5.08
N HIS A 160 -4.38 -11.49 -4.48
CA HIS A 160 -3.67 -11.53 -3.20
C HIS A 160 -4.53 -11.07 -2.01
N HIS A 161 -5.85 -10.95 -2.19
CA HIS A 161 -6.79 -10.43 -1.19
C HIS A 161 -6.59 -11.05 0.20
N GLU A 162 -6.66 -12.38 0.31
CA GLU A 162 -6.60 -13.08 1.60
C GLU A 162 -5.30 -12.78 2.37
N SER A 163 -4.17 -12.81 1.66
CA SER A 163 -2.86 -12.53 2.27
C SER A 163 -2.72 -11.05 2.63
N ALA A 164 -3.20 -10.14 1.77
CA ALA A 164 -3.20 -8.71 2.03
C ALA A 164 -4.11 -8.35 3.20
N LEU A 165 -5.30 -8.95 3.29
CA LEU A 165 -6.22 -8.77 4.42
C LEU A 165 -5.60 -9.26 5.74
N SER A 166 -5.00 -10.46 5.72
CA SER A 166 -4.29 -10.99 6.89
C SER A 166 -3.19 -10.04 7.36
N PHE A 167 -2.38 -9.52 6.45
CA PHE A 167 -1.33 -8.56 6.80
C PHE A 167 -1.90 -7.24 7.34
N ALA A 168 -2.94 -6.69 6.71
CA ALA A 168 -3.58 -5.46 7.16
C ALA A 168 -4.15 -5.59 8.58
N GLN A 169 -4.78 -6.73 8.90
CA GLN A 169 -5.30 -7.02 10.24
C GLN A 169 -4.18 -7.06 11.29
N VAL A 170 -3.02 -7.65 10.94
CA VAL A 170 -1.86 -7.68 11.83
C VAL A 170 -1.29 -6.27 12.04
N ILE A 171 -1.19 -5.45 10.98
CA ILE A 171 -0.76 -4.04 11.13
C ILE A 171 -1.70 -3.30 12.08
N ALA A 172 -3.01 -3.34 11.82
CA ALA A 172 -4.00 -2.67 12.65
C ALA A 172 -3.92 -3.11 14.12
N SER A 173 -3.71 -4.42 14.38
CA SER A 173 -3.50 -4.92 15.75
C SER A 173 -2.29 -4.29 16.42
N GLN A 174 -1.14 -4.19 15.73
CA GLN A 174 0.07 -3.59 16.30
C GLN A 174 -0.13 -2.11 16.63
N PHE A 175 -0.78 -1.34 15.76
CA PHE A 175 -1.11 0.07 16.05
C PHE A 175 -2.10 0.21 17.20
N GLY A 176 -3.14 -0.63 17.26
CA GLY A 176 -4.11 -0.64 18.36
C GLY A 176 -3.47 -0.99 19.71
N GLU A 177 -2.59 -1.98 19.75
CA GLU A 177 -1.82 -2.38 20.94
C GLU A 177 -0.85 -1.27 21.39
N ALA A 178 -0.31 -0.49 20.46
CA ALA A 178 0.52 0.67 20.74
C ALA A 178 -0.28 1.92 21.16
N GLY A 179 -1.62 1.85 21.19
CA GLY A 179 -2.51 2.89 21.69
C GLY A 179 -3.04 3.84 20.62
N GLN A 180 -2.79 3.57 19.33
CA GLN A 180 -3.40 4.35 18.25
C GLN A 180 -4.89 4.01 18.12
N ARG A 181 -5.72 5.02 17.87
CA ARG A 181 -7.13 4.81 17.56
C ARG A 181 -7.27 4.14 16.20
N LEU A 182 -7.99 3.04 16.14
CA LEU A 182 -8.35 2.38 14.89
C LEU A 182 -9.65 2.96 14.34
N ARG A 183 -9.68 3.31 13.06
CA ARG A 183 -10.84 3.83 12.36
C ARG A 183 -11.71 2.68 11.83
N GLY A 184 -12.99 2.95 11.55
CA GLY A 184 -13.92 1.92 11.11
C GLY A 184 -14.10 0.82 12.13
N GLU A 185 -14.34 -0.40 11.67
CA GLU A 185 -14.58 -1.54 12.55
C GLU A 185 -13.32 -1.92 13.34
N ASN A 186 -12.17 -2.05 12.69
CA ASN A 186 -10.92 -2.46 13.34
C ASN A 186 -9.67 -1.90 12.61
N GLY A 187 -9.74 -0.71 12.04
CA GLY A 187 -8.61 -0.09 11.34
C GLY A 187 -8.34 -0.65 9.94
N VAL A 188 -9.14 -1.59 9.46
CA VAL A 188 -8.99 -2.17 8.11
C VAL A 188 -10.26 -1.93 7.32
N ARG A 189 -10.11 -1.43 6.10
CA ARG A 189 -11.22 -1.09 5.21
C ARG A 189 -10.85 -1.39 3.76
N TYR A 190 -11.85 -1.43 2.90
CA TYR A 190 -11.65 -1.40 1.44
C TYR A 190 -11.98 -0.02 0.90
N ILE A 191 -11.37 0.35 -0.21
CA ILE A 191 -11.66 1.57 -0.93
C ILE A 191 -11.85 1.26 -2.41
N TYR A 192 -12.86 1.91 -3.00
CA TYR A 192 -13.16 1.80 -4.42
C TYR A 192 -13.36 3.19 -5.01
N TYR A 193 -13.05 3.35 -6.29
CA TYR A 193 -13.23 4.59 -7.02
C TYR A 193 -14.41 4.46 -7.96
N GLN A 194 -15.53 5.08 -7.62
CA GLN A 194 -16.73 5.13 -8.46
C GLN A 194 -16.71 6.37 -9.34
N GLY A 195 -17.18 6.23 -10.58
CA GLY A 195 -17.31 7.34 -11.52
C GLY A 195 -16.52 7.15 -12.80
N SER A 196 -16.27 8.24 -13.51
CA SER A 196 -15.55 8.27 -14.77
C SER A 196 -14.78 9.58 -14.92
N GLU A 197 -13.97 9.68 -15.98
CA GLU A 197 -13.30 10.94 -16.32
C GLU A 197 -14.30 12.09 -16.59
N GLU A 198 -15.48 11.79 -17.11
CA GLU A 198 -16.52 12.78 -17.37
C GLU A 198 -17.23 13.28 -16.11
N THR A 199 -17.47 12.38 -15.15
CA THR A 199 -18.24 12.68 -13.93
C THR A 199 -17.34 12.99 -12.73
N GLY A 200 -16.06 12.72 -12.82
CA GLY A 200 -15.10 12.67 -11.72
C GLY A 200 -15.21 11.33 -10.99
N TYR A 201 -14.23 11.06 -10.13
CA TYR A 201 -14.19 9.86 -9.31
C TYR A 201 -14.51 10.22 -7.86
N GLU A 202 -15.35 9.39 -7.23
CA GLU A 202 -15.66 9.47 -5.80
C GLU A 202 -15.08 8.25 -5.09
N LYS A 203 -14.47 8.47 -3.92
CA LYS A 203 -14.00 7.38 -3.07
C LYS A 203 -15.17 6.78 -2.30
N GLN A 204 -15.37 5.49 -2.43
CA GLN A 204 -16.27 4.70 -1.59
C GLN A 204 -15.44 3.87 -0.61
N VAL A 205 -15.57 4.17 0.67
CA VAL A 205 -14.94 3.38 1.74
C VAL A 205 -15.94 2.35 2.24
N VAL A 206 -15.50 1.09 2.31
CA VAL A 206 -16.31 -0.08 2.67
C VAL A 206 -15.62 -0.79 3.84
N GLU A 207 -16.38 -1.19 4.85
CA GLU A 207 -15.84 -1.94 5.99
C GLU A 207 -15.54 -3.41 5.59
N ILE A 208 -14.57 -4.03 6.26
CA ILE A 208 -14.14 -5.40 5.93
C ILE A 208 -15.20 -6.47 6.15
N SER A 209 -16.27 -6.15 6.86
CA SER A 209 -17.44 -7.03 7.01
C SER A 209 -18.24 -7.21 5.71
N ASP A 210 -18.05 -6.34 4.72
CA ASP A 210 -18.57 -6.51 3.36
C ASP A 210 -17.50 -7.22 2.50
N ASP A 211 -17.71 -8.50 2.26
CA ASP A 211 -16.85 -9.37 1.45
C ASP A 211 -17.28 -9.42 -0.04
N SER A 212 -18.16 -8.53 -0.45
CA SER A 212 -18.65 -8.45 -1.83
C SER A 212 -17.50 -8.10 -2.79
N VAL A 213 -17.49 -8.77 -3.94
CA VAL A 213 -16.58 -8.43 -5.03
C VAL A 213 -17.13 -7.23 -5.80
N HIS A 214 -16.33 -6.18 -5.87
CA HIS A 214 -16.62 -4.98 -6.64
C HIS A 214 -15.76 -4.94 -7.90
N GLU A 215 -16.38 -4.48 -9.03
CA GLU A 215 -15.68 -4.31 -10.31
C GLU A 215 -14.86 -3.02 -10.36
N GLU A 216 -15.20 -2.05 -9.50
CA GLU A 216 -14.51 -0.78 -9.41
C GLU A 216 -13.05 -0.96 -8.95
N GLU A 217 -12.18 -0.10 -9.47
CA GLU A 217 -10.77 -0.09 -9.08
C GLU A 217 -10.56 0.41 -7.66
N THR A 218 -9.57 -0.13 -6.96
CA THR A 218 -9.02 0.41 -5.73
C THR A 218 -7.83 1.35 -6.01
N PHE A 219 -6.96 1.58 -5.05
CA PHE A 219 -5.72 2.32 -5.27
C PHE A 219 -4.88 1.70 -6.39
N GLY A 220 -4.41 2.53 -7.30
CA GLY A 220 -3.68 2.06 -8.49
C GLY A 220 -2.42 1.24 -8.17
N LEU A 221 -1.78 1.47 -7.02
CA LEU A 221 -0.67 0.64 -6.55
C LEU A 221 -1.14 -0.77 -6.17
N LEU A 222 -2.26 -0.88 -5.44
CA LEU A 222 -2.82 -2.16 -5.03
C LEU A 222 -3.33 -2.99 -6.22
N GLU A 223 -3.90 -2.32 -7.24
CA GLU A 223 -4.33 -3.00 -8.48
C GLU A 223 -3.15 -3.57 -9.27
N LYS A 224 -2.00 -2.91 -9.23
CA LYS A 224 -0.82 -3.27 -10.05
C LYS A 224 0.18 -4.14 -9.31
N ALA A 225 0.03 -4.29 -7.99
CA ALA A 225 0.96 -5.07 -7.18
C ALA A 225 0.87 -6.57 -7.52
N SER A 226 2.04 -7.19 -7.75
CA SER A 226 2.19 -8.62 -8.06
C SER A 226 2.37 -9.50 -6.81
N CYS A 227 2.27 -8.91 -5.62
CA CYS A 227 2.37 -9.58 -4.32
C CYS A 227 1.28 -9.06 -3.38
N PRO A 228 1.06 -9.66 -2.21
CA PRO A 228 0.22 -9.09 -1.18
C PRO A 228 0.62 -7.65 -0.89
N ALA A 229 -0.34 -6.73 -0.95
CA ALA A 229 -0.09 -5.30 -0.84
C ALA A 229 -1.12 -4.61 0.07
N VAL A 230 -0.63 -3.71 0.91
CA VAL A 230 -1.44 -2.89 1.82
C VAL A 230 -1.00 -1.44 1.72
N LEU A 231 -1.96 -0.52 1.64
CA LEU A 231 -1.74 0.91 1.82
C LEU A 231 -2.20 1.30 3.23
N ALA A 232 -1.33 1.92 4.00
CA ALA A 232 -1.60 2.34 5.37
C ALA A 232 -1.64 3.86 5.48
N GLU A 233 -2.73 4.38 6.03
CA GLU A 233 -2.91 5.77 6.45
C GLU A 233 -2.52 5.87 7.92
N GLN A 234 -1.26 6.21 8.17
CA GLN A 234 -0.62 6.11 9.50
C GLN A 234 -1.27 7.00 10.55
N CYS A 235 -1.55 8.24 10.18
CA CYS A 235 -2.19 9.25 11.01
C CYS A 235 -2.72 10.40 10.14
N PHE A 236 -3.49 11.30 10.72
CA PHE A 236 -3.95 12.50 10.01
C PHE A 236 -2.91 13.61 10.07
N VAL A 237 -2.33 13.97 8.93
CA VAL A 237 -1.35 15.08 8.83
C VAL A 237 -1.97 16.45 9.14
N THR A 238 -3.30 16.56 9.09
CA THR A 238 -4.08 17.75 9.44
C THR A 238 -4.39 17.86 10.93
N SER A 239 -4.18 16.80 11.72
CA SER A 239 -4.48 16.77 13.15
C SER A 239 -3.23 17.02 14.00
N PRO A 240 -3.14 18.12 14.77
CA PRO A 240 -1.98 18.40 15.62
C PRO A 240 -1.70 17.30 16.66
N SER A 241 -2.76 16.71 17.23
CA SER A 241 -2.61 15.63 18.21
C SER A 241 -2.11 14.34 17.58
N ASP A 242 -2.60 14.00 16.40
CA ASP A 242 -2.22 12.78 15.69
C ASP A 242 -0.77 12.88 15.15
N VAL A 243 -0.41 14.04 14.58
CA VAL A 243 0.97 14.32 14.17
C VAL A 243 1.93 14.30 15.36
N SER A 244 1.54 14.89 16.50
CA SER A 244 2.38 14.86 17.71
C SER A 244 2.67 13.43 18.17
N ALA A 245 1.69 12.53 18.08
CA ALA A 245 1.81 11.15 18.54
C ALA A 245 2.48 10.22 17.48
N TRP A 246 2.13 10.38 16.21
CA TRP A 246 2.43 9.40 15.15
C TRP A 246 3.11 9.97 13.90
N GLY A 247 3.17 11.31 13.75
CA GLY A 247 3.80 12.00 12.63
C GLY A 247 5.10 12.73 12.99
N SER A 248 5.40 12.90 14.30
CA SER A 248 6.69 13.43 14.77
C SER A 248 7.82 12.44 14.50
N GLU A 249 9.08 12.85 14.68
CA GLU A 249 10.24 11.96 14.55
C GLU A 249 10.08 10.70 15.41
N THR A 250 9.79 10.85 16.70
CA THR A 250 9.54 9.72 17.61
C THR A 250 8.27 8.96 17.27
N GLY A 251 7.25 9.62 16.72
CA GLY A 251 6.01 8.99 16.26
C GLY A 251 6.23 8.11 15.04
N CYS A 252 7.05 8.56 14.09
CA CYS A 252 7.43 7.76 12.92
C CYS A 252 8.28 6.54 13.31
N GLN A 253 9.18 6.68 14.31
CA GLN A 253 9.93 5.56 14.87
C GLN A 253 8.99 4.53 15.50
N ALA A 254 8.05 4.96 16.33
CA ALA A 254 7.05 4.07 16.93
C ALA A 254 6.17 3.38 15.88
N ALA A 255 5.77 4.10 14.84
CA ALA A 255 5.02 3.53 13.71
C ALA A 255 5.86 2.49 12.94
N ALA A 256 7.12 2.78 12.68
CA ALA A 256 8.04 1.85 12.03
C ALA A 256 8.22 0.56 12.85
N GLU A 257 8.29 0.64 14.18
CA GLU A 257 8.30 -0.54 15.05
C GLU A 257 6.98 -1.34 14.94
N CYS A 258 5.82 -0.69 14.86
CA CYS A 258 4.54 -1.38 14.65
C CYS A 258 4.53 -2.12 13.32
N TYR A 259 4.95 -1.47 12.23
CA TYR A 259 5.07 -2.11 10.91
C TYR A 259 6.07 -3.27 10.91
N TYR A 260 7.23 -3.09 11.52
CA TYR A 260 8.23 -4.15 11.62
C TYR A 260 7.69 -5.39 12.34
N ARG A 261 7.05 -5.19 13.50
CA ARG A 261 6.43 -6.30 14.25
C ARG A 261 5.31 -6.98 13.44
N ALA A 262 4.52 -6.19 12.70
CA ALA A 262 3.49 -6.71 11.83
C ALA A 262 4.08 -7.58 10.70
N ILE A 263 5.18 -7.14 10.08
CA ILE A 263 5.90 -7.90 9.05
C ILE A 263 6.45 -9.20 9.65
N CYS A 264 7.08 -9.14 10.84
CA CYS A 264 7.56 -10.34 11.53
C CYS A 264 6.42 -11.33 11.81
N ALA A 265 5.30 -10.84 12.34
CA ALA A 265 4.15 -11.69 12.65
C ALA A 265 3.53 -12.31 11.38
N PHE A 266 3.45 -11.55 10.28
CA PHE A 266 2.92 -12.03 9.00
C PHE A 266 3.76 -13.18 8.42
N PHE A 267 5.08 -13.07 8.48
CA PHE A 267 6.00 -14.13 8.00
C PHE A 267 6.31 -15.20 9.05
N GLY A 268 5.81 -15.08 10.28
CA GLY A 268 6.06 -16.01 11.35
C GLY A 268 7.52 -16.00 11.85
N THR A 269 8.22 -14.87 11.72
CA THR A 269 9.56 -14.68 12.27
C THR A 269 9.50 -14.03 13.65
N THR A 270 10.61 -14.12 14.39
CA THR A 270 10.76 -13.41 15.67
C THR A 270 11.53 -12.13 15.44
N PRO A 271 11.05 -10.97 15.94
CA PRO A 271 11.81 -9.72 15.87
C PRO A 271 13.22 -9.87 16.45
N THR A 272 14.23 -9.35 15.75
CA THR A 272 15.64 -9.44 16.15
C THR A 272 16.25 -8.10 16.58
N VAL A 273 15.51 -7.02 16.35
CA VAL A 273 15.87 -5.63 16.71
C VAL A 273 14.77 -4.98 17.50
#